data_ded3bd5cbcd05873279a1320bfcfff28
#
_entry.id   ded3bd5cbcd05873279a1320bfcfff28
#
_cell.length_a   1.000
_cell.length_b   1.000
_cell.length_c   1.000
_cell.angle_alpha   90.00
_cell.angle_beta   90.00
_cell.angle_gamma   90.00
#
_symmetry.space_group_name_H-M   'P 1'
#
loop_
_entity.id
_entity.type
_entity.pdbx_description
1 polymer ?
#
loop_
_entity_poly.entity_id
_entity_poly.type
_entity_poly.pdbx_seq_one_letter_code
_entity_poly.pdbx_strand_id
1 'polypeptide(L)'
;MKKLIALLATALLAGSLYAHEFADISPTDVLAAANAKTAVIIDANSPDSYKAGHVPGALSFAAIKDNLAASLPADKNTLIIAYCGNPHCGAYLRAAKAAEKLGYTNIKHMSAGIEGWNDAKLPTQPGQ
;
A
#
# COMPACT_ATOMS: atom_id res chain seq x y z
N MET A 1 47.92 -7.66 36.72
CA MET A 1 47.16 -6.71 35.91
C MET A 1 46.33 -7.49 34.90
N LYS A 2 45.07 -7.60 35.16
CA LYS A 2 44.16 -8.30 34.27
C LYS A 2 43.64 -7.28 33.25
N LYS A 3 44.05 -7.42 31.99
CA LYS A 3 43.49 -6.63 30.92
C LYS A 3 42.10 -7.18 30.57
N LEU A 4 41.09 -6.44 30.91
CA LEU A 4 39.73 -6.69 30.41
C LEU A 4 39.69 -6.32 28.94
N ILE A 5 39.67 -7.34 28.10
CA ILE A 5 39.34 -7.15 26.68
C ILE A 5 37.82 -7.04 26.62
N ALA A 6 37.33 -5.81 26.46
CA ALA A 6 35.95 -5.60 26.12
C ALA A 6 35.75 -6.08 24.68
N LEU A 7 35.13 -7.25 24.51
CA LEU A 7 34.61 -7.67 23.23
C LEU A 7 33.44 -6.74 22.92
N LEU A 8 33.69 -5.76 22.06
CA LEU A 8 32.60 -5.07 21.39
C LEU A 8 31.95 -6.08 20.41
N ALA A 9 30.87 -6.68 20.86
CA ALA A 9 29.99 -7.37 19.96
C ALA A 9 29.28 -6.30 19.08
N THR A 10 29.86 -6.00 17.96
CA THR A 10 29.14 -5.30 16.89
C THR A 10 28.05 -6.26 16.42
N ALA A 11 26.86 -6.10 16.97
CA ALA A 11 25.68 -6.67 16.39
C ALA A 11 25.49 -6.01 15.02
N LEU A 12 25.97 -6.66 13.97
CA LEU A 12 25.55 -6.37 12.63
C LEU A 12 24.05 -6.66 12.59
N LEU A 13 23.24 -5.63 12.77
CA LEU A 13 21.88 -5.64 12.28
C LEU A 13 21.99 -5.74 10.77
N ALA A 14 22.06 -6.97 10.27
CA ALA A 14 21.76 -7.23 8.87
C ALA A 14 20.30 -6.83 8.69
N GLY A 15 20.07 -5.57 8.35
CA GLY A 15 18.77 -5.14 7.88
C GLY A 15 18.38 -6.10 6.77
N SER A 16 17.27 -6.80 6.93
CA SER A 16 16.73 -7.68 5.90
C SER A 16 16.60 -6.86 4.62
N LEU A 17 17.36 -7.23 3.58
CA LEU A 17 17.23 -6.64 2.23
C LEU A 17 15.83 -6.84 1.63
N TYR A 18 15.00 -7.66 2.29
CA TYR A 18 13.62 -7.98 1.97
C TYR A 18 12.65 -7.41 3.01
N ALA A 19 13.02 -6.32 3.68
CA ALA A 19 12.08 -5.64 4.55
C ALA A 19 10.83 -5.30 3.74
N HIS A 20 9.70 -5.90 4.11
CA HIS A 20 8.41 -5.43 3.67
C HIS A 20 8.31 -3.98 4.09
N GLU A 21 8.35 -3.08 3.13
CA GLU A 21 8.28 -1.66 3.42
C GLU A 21 6.90 -1.28 3.96
N PHE A 22 5.87 -2.07 3.61
CA PHE A 22 4.49 -1.80 3.98
C PHE A 22 3.80 -3.08 4.47
N ALA A 23 3.06 -2.95 5.58
CA ALA A 23 2.29 -4.05 6.14
C ALA A 23 1.19 -4.50 5.16
N ASP A 24 0.93 -5.80 5.13
CA ASP A 24 -0.15 -6.38 4.34
C ASP A 24 -1.51 -6.16 4.99
N ILE A 25 -2.55 -6.07 4.17
CA ILE A 25 -3.94 -6.01 4.60
C ILE A 25 -4.79 -6.93 3.72
N SER A 26 -5.69 -7.68 4.34
CA SER A 26 -6.54 -8.63 3.61
C SER A 26 -7.63 -7.92 2.78
N PRO A 27 -8.13 -8.54 1.70
CA PRO A 27 -9.26 -7.99 0.94
C PRO A 27 -10.49 -7.71 1.79
N THR A 28 -10.83 -8.57 2.73
CA THR A 28 -11.99 -8.35 3.61
C THR A 28 -11.82 -7.15 4.52
N ASP A 29 -10.61 -6.91 5.03
CA ASP A 29 -10.32 -5.72 5.83
C ASP A 29 -10.29 -4.45 4.98
N VAL A 30 -9.83 -4.54 3.73
CA VAL A 30 -9.93 -3.42 2.79
C VAL A 30 -11.40 -3.08 2.51
N LEU A 31 -12.25 -4.08 2.30
CA LEU A 31 -13.69 -3.85 2.10
C LEU A 31 -14.32 -3.16 3.32
N ALA A 32 -13.98 -3.60 4.52
CA ALA A 32 -14.46 -2.97 5.74
C ALA A 32 -14.03 -1.49 5.83
N ALA A 33 -12.77 -1.20 5.51
CA ALA A 33 -12.25 0.17 5.50
C ALA A 33 -12.91 1.02 4.41
N ALA A 34 -13.16 0.46 3.23
CA ALA A 34 -13.86 1.13 2.14
C ALA A 34 -15.30 1.49 2.54
N ASN A 35 -16.02 0.55 3.13
CA ASN A 35 -17.40 0.76 3.58
C ASN A 35 -17.49 1.79 4.71
N ALA A 36 -16.54 1.77 5.63
CA ALA A 36 -16.48 2.71 6.74
C ALA A 36 -15.89 4.07 6.32
N LYS A 37 -15.33 4.19 5.13
CA LYS A 37 -14.62 5.39 4.64
C LYS A 37 -13.49 5.84 5.58
N THR A 38 -12.78 4.87 6.15
CA THR A 38 -11.67 5.10 7.09
C THR A 38 -10.29 5.06 6.45
N ALA A 39 -10.22 4.76 5.15
CA ALA A 39 -8.97 4.69 4.41
C ALA A 39 -9.11 5.32 3.02
N VAL A 40 -8.00 5.77 2.48
CA VAL A 40 -7.87 6.07 1.05
C VAL A 40 -7.25 4.87 0.37
N ILE A 41 -7.90 4.36 -0.67
CA ILE A 41 -7.46 3.19 -1.42
C ILE A 41 -6.95 3.66 -2.77
N ILE A 42 -5.76 3.22 -3.15
CA ILE A 42 -5.11 3.61 -4.40
C ILE A 42 -4.86 2.37 -5.25
N ASP A 43 -5.49 2.33 -6.40
CA ASP A 43 -5.29 1.31 -7.42
C ASP A 43 -4.12 1.72 -8.33
N ALA A 44 -3.06 0.92 -8.32
CA ALA A 44 -1.87 1.15 -9.13
C ALA A 44 -1.84 0.32 -10.42
N ASN A 45 -2.96 -0.29 -10.81
CA ASN A 45 -3.10 -0.96 -12.09
C ASN A 45 -3.18 0.05 -13.25
N SER A 46 -3.16 -0.46 -14.48
CA SER A 46 -3.34 0.37 -15.66
C SER A 46 -4.73 1.04 -15.68
N PRO A 47 -4.90 2.16 -16.40
CA PRO A 47 -6.20 2.79 -16.56
C PRO A 47 -7.30 1.86 -17.08
N ASP A 48 -6.97 0.98 -18.01
CA ASP A 48 -7.94 0.02 -18.57
C ASP A 48 -8.38 -1.01 -17.53
N SER A 49 -7.44 -1.53 -16.76
CA SER A 49 -7.74 -2.45 -15.66
C SER A 49 -8.60 -1.78 -14.58
N TYR A 50 -8.29 -0.56 -14.22
CA TYR A 50 -9.07 0.23 -13.27
C TYR A 50 -10.53 0.40 -13.74
N LYS A 51 -10.71 0.76 -15.00
CA LYS A 51 -12.06 0.94 -15.59
C LYS A 51 -12.84 -0.35 -15.67
N ALA A 52 -12.18 -1.47 -15.90
CA ALA A 52 -12.83 -2.78 -15.95
C ALA A 52 -13.42 -3.18 -14.60
N GLY A 53 -12.79 -2.79 -13.52
CA GLY A 53 -13.28 -3.05 -12.17
C GLY A 53 -12.20 -2.79 -11.13
N HIS A 54 -12.51 -1.96 -10.16
CA HIS A 54 -11.63 -1.62 -9.05
C HIS A 54 -12.35 -1.74 -7.72
N VAL A 55 -11.60 -1.75 -6.64
CA VAL A 55 -12.15 -1.72 -5.29
C VAL A 55 -13.04 -0.47 -5.14
N PRO A 56 -14.27 -0.61 -4.62
CA PRO A 56 -15.18 0.53 -4.50
C PRO A 56 -14.53 1.72 -3.77
N GLY A 57 -14.58 2.89 -4.40
CA GLY A 57 -14.00 4.11 -3.87
C GLY A 57 -12.49 4.27 -4.09
N ALA A 58 -11.81 3.29 -4.68
CA ALA A 58 -10.39 3.41 -4.96
C ALA A 58 -10.10 4.49 -6.00
N LEU A 59 -8.99 5.20 -5.78
CA LEU A 59 -8.47 6.20 -6.71
C LEU A 59 -7.47 5.54 -7.67
N SER A 60 -7.50 5.91 -8.94
CA SER A 60 -6.51 5.46 -9.90
C SER A 60 -5.20 6.24 -9.70
N PHE A 61 -4.10 5.54 -9.38
CA PHE A 61 -2.81 6.19 -9.26
C PHE A 61 -2.37 6.85 -10.56
N ALA A 62 -2.64 6.21 -11.70
CA ALA A 62 -2.34 6.79 -13.01
C ALA A 62 -3.02 8.16 -13.22
N ALA A 63 -4.22 8.34 -12.68
CA ALA A 63 -4.97 9.58 -12.81
C ALA A 63 -4.50 10.68 -11.83
N ILE A 64 -4.05 10.30 -10.63
CA ILE A 64 -3.76 11.28 -9.56
C ILE A 64 -2.28 11.51 -9.29
N LYS A 65 -1.39 10.73 -9.88
CA LYS A 65 0.06 10.75 -9.57
C LYS A 65 0.70 12.14 -9.67
N ASP A 66 0.26 12.96 -10.61
CA ASP A 66 0.81 14.31 -10.81
C ASP A 66 0.20 15.35 -9.84
N ASN A 67 -0.88 14.99 -9.16
CA ASN A 67 -1.59 15.82 -8.18
C ASN A 67 -1.85 15.07 -6.87
N LEU A 68 -0.96 14.17 -6.49
CA LEU A 68 -1.18 13.26 -5.36
C LEU A 68 -1.46 14.02 -4.06
N ALA A 69 -0.68 15.06 -3.77
CA ALA A 69 -0.85 15.84 -2.55
C ALA A 69 -2.25 16.46 -2.43
N ALA A 70 -2.82 16.92 -3.54
CA ALA A 70 -4.17 17.48 -3.57
C ALA A 70 -5.27 16.40 -3.51
N SER A 71 -4.93 15.15 -3.86
CA SER A 71 -5.88 14.03 -3.92
C SER A 71 -5.98 13.27 -2.59
N LEU A 72 -5.04 13.47 -1.67
CA LEU A 72 -5.00 12.79 -0.39
C LEU A 72 -5.42 13.72 0.75
N PRO A 73 -5.99 13.18 1.85
CA PRO A 73 -6.44 13.99 2.97
C PRO A 73 -5.28 14.69 3.69
N ALA A 74 -5.58 15.81 4.34
CA ALA A 74 -4.59 16.58 5.08
C ALA A 74 -4.01 15.83 6.29
N ASP A 75 -4.80 14.95 6.91
CA ASP A 75 -4.36 14.14 8.04
C ASP A 75 -3.38 13.05 7.57
N LYS A 76 -2.12 13.19 7.95
CA LYS A 76 -1.04 12.27 7.57
C LYS A 76 -1.09 10.92 8.29
N ASN A 77 -1.94 10.76 9.29
CA ASN A 77 -2.21 9.49 9.96
C ASN A 77 -3.32 8.69 9.28
N THR A 78 -3.98 9.25 8.27
CA THR A 78 -5.00 8.53 7.51
C THR A 78 -4.41 7.26 6.91
N LEU A 79 -5.13 6.15 7.03
CA LEU A 79 -4.74 4.89 6.42
C LEU A 79 -4.79 5.01 4.89
N ILE A 80 -3.65 4.75 4.27
CA ILE A 80 -3.52 4.65 2.81
C ILE A 80 -3.32 3.17 2.47
N ILE A 81 -4.11 2.65 1.56
CA ILE A 81 -4.00 1.27 1.08
C ILE A 81 -3.68 1.30 -0.40
N ALA A 82 -2.54 0.74 -0.79
CA ALA A 82 -2.16 0.63 -2.19
C ALA A 82 -2.27 -0.82 -2.66
N TYR A 83 -2.70 -1.05 -3.88
CA TYR A 83 -2.74 -2.38 -4.48
C TYR A 83 -2.54 -2.34 -5.99
N CYS A 84 -2.20 -3.48 -6.58
CA CYS A 84 -2.21 -3.68 -8.02
C CYS A 84 -2.83 -5.04 -8.40
N GLY A 85 -2.18 -5.89 -9.19
CA GLY A 85 -2.83 -7.07 -9.77
C GLY A 85 -2.89 -8.29 -8.87
N ASN A 86 -1.74 -8.68 -8.32
CA ASN A 86 -1.54 -9.94 -7.60
C ASN A 86 -0.32 -9.85 -6.68
N PRO A 87 0.01 -10.91 -5.90
CA PRO A 87 1.15 -10.88 -4.98
C PRO A 87 2.53 -10.64 -5.64
N HIS A 88 2.65 -10.88 -6.93
CA HIS A 88 3.91 -10.67 -7.67
C HIS A 88 4.04 -9.27 -8.27
N CYS A 89 2.98 -8.48 -8.23
CA CYS A 89 2.97 -7.14 -8.80
C CYS A 89 3.66 -6.13 -7.89
N GLY A 90 4.65 -5.40 -8.42
CA GLY A 90 5.37 -4.36 -7.71
C GLY A 90 4.89 -2.94 -7.97
N ALA A 91 3.91 -2.74 -8.85
CA ALA A 91 3.45 -1.41 -9.24
C ALA A 91 2.88 -0.60 -8.06
N TYR A 92 2.31 -1.25 -7.06
CA TYR A 92 1.80 -0.58 -5.86
C TYR A 92 2.87 0.23 -5.13
N LEU A 93 4.15 -0.18 -5.23
CA LEU A 93 5.25 0.52 -4.54
C LEU A 93 5.38 1.98 -4.97
N ARG A 94 5.11 2.29 -6.23
CA ARG A 94 5.15 3.68 -6.70
C ARG A 94 4.12 4.54 -5.98
N ALA A 95 2.92 4.04 -5.82
CA ALA A 95 1.86 4.75 -5.10
C ALA A 95 2.17 4.85 -3.60
N ALA A 96 2.56 3.75 -2.97
CA ALA A 96 2.88 3.70 -1.55
C ALA A 96 4.06 4.61 -1.19
N LYS A 97 5.15 4.56 -1.96
CA LYS A 97 6.33 5.41 -1.75
C LYS A 97 6.04 6.89 -2.02
N ALA A 98 5.21 7.20 -2.99
CA ALA A 98 4.81 8.57 -3.26
C ALA A 98 4.00 9.15 -2.09
N ALA A 99 3.09 8.36 -1.50
CA ALA A 99 2.37 8.76 -0.30
C ALA A 99 3.32 8.94 0.90
N GLU A 100 4.27 8.01 1.08
CA GLU A 100 5.27 8.09 2.15
C GLU A 100 6.12 9.36 2.05
N LYS A 101 6.54 9.73 0.85
CA LYS A 101 7.27 10.99 0.59
C LYS A 101 6.49 12.23 0.98
N LEU A 102 5.17 12.19 0.89
CA LEU A 102 4.30 13.29 1.31
C LEU A 102 4.06 13.34 2.82
N GLY A 103 4.62 12.39 3.58
CA GLY A 103 4.54 12.35 5.03
C GLY A 103 3.47 11.44 5.61
N TYR A 104 2.78 10.64 4.78
CA TYR A 104 1.82 9.66 5.30
C TYR A 104 2.56 8.52 6.00
N THR A 105 2.13 8.20 7.22
CA THR A 105 2.82 7.25 8.12
C THR A 105 2.07 5.94 8.28
N ASN A 106 0.82 5.85 7.84
CA ASN A 106 -0.02 4.67 7.98
C ASN A 106 -0.38 4.11 6.60
N ILE A 107 0.56 3.40 6.00
CA ILE A 107 0.44 2.88 4.63
C ILE A 107 0.45 1.35 4.68
N LYS A 108 -0.51 0.73 4.01
CA LYS A 108 -0.61 -0.73 3.88
C LYS A 108 -0.72 -1.15 2.42
N HIS A 109 -0.39 -2.39 2.17
CA HIS A 109 -0.44 -3.03 0.86
C HIS A 109 -1.46 -4.18 0.87
N MET A 110 -2.45 -4.14 0.00
CA MET A 110 -3.27 -5.30 -0.25
C MET A 110 -2.57 -6.21 -1.27
N SER A 111 -1.74 -7.13 -0.78
CA SER A 111 -0.90 -7.98 -1.64
C SER A 111 -1.70 -8.93 -2.53
N ALA A 112 -2.88 -9.33 -2.09
CA ALA A 112 -3.76 -10.16 -2.90
C ALA A 112 -4.12 -9.49 -4.24
N GLY A 113 -4.15 -8.16 -4.29
CA GLY A 113 -4.45 -7.39 -5.48
C GLY A 113 -5.88 -7.57 -5.99
N ILE A 114 -6.14 -7.02 -7.17
CA ILE A 114 -7.49 -7.14 -7.76
C ILE A 114 -7.83 -8.60 -8.11
N GLU A 115 -6.84 -9.42 -8.43
CA GLU A 115 -7.08 -10.84 -8.69
C GLU A 115 -7.60 -11.55 -7.43
N GLY A 116 -6.94 -11.37 -6.28
CA GLY A 116 -7.41 -11.96 -5.02
C GLY A 116 -8.73 -11.37 -4.55
N TRP A 117 -8.98 -10.09 -4.82
CA TRP A 117 -10.27 -9.45 -4.58
C TRP A 117 -11.38 -10.12 -5.35
N ASN A 118 -11.17 -10.37 -6.64
CA ASN A 118 -12.13 -11.05 -7.52
C ASN A 118 -12.32 -12.52 -7.15
N ASP A 119 -11.24 -13.22 -6.78
CA ASP A 119 -11.31 -14.62 -6.32
C ASP A 119 -12.16 -14.75 -5.05
N ALA A 120 -12.10 -13.76 -4.16
CA ALA A 120 -12.94 -13.68 -2.97
C ALA A 120 -14.38 -13.23 -3.28
N LYS A 121 -14.71 -12.95 -4.55
CA LYS A 121 -16.04 -12.50 -5.01
C LYS A 121 -16.54 -11.25 -4.30
N LEU A 122 -15.62 -10.34 -3.99
CA LEU A 122 -15.96 -9.06 -3.40
C LEU A 122 -16.44 -8.07 -4.49
N PRO A 123 -17.25 -7.08 -4.13
CA PRO A 123 -17.83 -6.15 -5.11
C PRO A 123 -16.75 -5.28 -5.75
N THR A 124 -16.90 -5.02 -7.05
CA THR A 124 -16.08 -4.06 -7.79
C THR A 124 -16.93 -2.93 -8.33
N GLN A 125 -16.27 -1.81 -8.60
CA GLN A 125 -16.86 -0.64 -9.21
C GLN A 125 -16.22 -0.41 -10.57
N PRO A 126 -16.98 -0.33 -11.68
CA PRO A 126 -16.44 -0.03 -12.99
C PRO A 126 -16.34 1.49 -13.22
N GLY A 127 -15.59 1.87 -14.26
CA GLY A 127 -15.53 3.24 -14.75
C GLY A 127 -14.52 4.12 -14.00
N GLN A 128 -14.77 5.42 -14.08
CA GLN A 128 -13.88 6.46 -13.56
C GLN A 128 -13.89 6.53 -12.06
#